data_70211fe4fc29f3a557305f3f1a8a80af
#
_entry.id   70211fe4fc29f3a557305f3f1a8a80af
#
_cell.length_a   1.000
_cell.length_b   1.000
_cell.length_c   1.000
_cell.angle_alpha   90.00
_cell.angle_beta   90.00
_cell.angle_gamma   90.00
#
_symmetry.space_group_name_H-M   'P 1'
#
loop_
_entity.id
_entity.type
_entity.pdbx_description
1 polymer ?
#
loop_
_entity_poly.entity_id
_entity_poly.type
_entity_poly.pdbx_seq_one_letter_code
_entity_poly.pdbx_strand_id
1 'polypeptide(L)'
;MYKVYVLENKNGMTYTGSTGNLEERLMFHNDETLEKSRFHKTTYKKGPWKVCFQKEFCTRKEALQFEKYLKTGAGRDWLGRARRGE
;
A
#
# COMPACT_ATOMS: atom_id res chain seq x y z
N MET A 1 -13.28 2.22 -9.53
CA MET A 1 -12.12 1.36 -9.78
C MET A 1 -11.36 1.15 -8.48
N TYR A 2 -10.64 0.05 -8.39
CA TYR A 2 -9.88 -0.28 -7.19
C TYR A 2 -8.39 -0.15 -7.47
N LYS A 3 -7.63 0.30 -6.50
CA LYS A 3 -6.17 0.45 -6.64
C LYS A 3 -5.46 -0.44 -5.63
N VAL A 4 -4.43 -1.13 -6.11
CA VAL A 4 -3.44 -1.75 -5.24
C VAL A 4 -2.30 -0.74 -5.12
N TYR A 5 -1.86 -0.48 -3.92
CA TYR A 5 -0.86 0.54 -3.66
C TYR A 5 0.22 0.01 -2.72
N VAL A 6 1.40 0.58 -2.84
CA VAL A 6 2.49 0.31 -1.90
C VAL A 6 2.95 1.66 -1.35
N LEU A 7 2.98 1.75 -0.04
CA LEU A 7 3.46 2.92 0.68
C LEU A 7 4.87 2.66 1.19
N GLU A 8 5.66 3.72 1.26
CA GLU A 8 7.01 3.64 1.81
C GLU A 8 7.22 4.78 2.80
N ASN A 9 7.88 4.49 3.93
CA ASN A 9 8.22 5.51 4.90
C ASN A 9 9.70 5.90 4.77
N LYS A 10 10.14 6.86 5.58
CA LYS A 10 11.51 7.37 5.54
C LYS A 10 12.58 6.34 5.90
N ASN A 11 12.19 5.26 6.56
CA ASN A 11 13.10 4.20 6.97
C ASN A 11 13.15 3.05 5.96
N GLY A 12 12.48 3.19 4.82
CA GLY A 12 12.45 2.15 3.79
C GLY A 12 11.45 1.04 4.06
N MET A 13 10.61 1.17 5.08
CA MET A 13 9.56 0.19 5.36
C MET A 13 8.45 0.37 4.34
N THR A 14 7.83 -0.73 3.92
CA THR A 14 6.75 -0.70 2.95
C THR A 14 5.48 -1.33 3.50
N TYR A 15 4.35 -0.87 2.99
CA TYR A 15 3.04 -1.43 3.29
C TYR A 15 2.26 -1.57 1.98
N THR A 16 1.69 -2.76 1.76
CA THR A 16 0.91 -3.06 0.56
C THR A 16 -0.55 -3.24 0.91
N GLY A 17 -1.44 -2.57 0.19
CA GLY A 17 -2.87 -2.67 0.42
C GLY A 17 -3.67 -2.42 -0.84
N SER A 18 -5.00 -2.46 -0.71
CA SER A 18 -5.91 -2.14 -1.80
C SER A 18 -7.05 -1.27 -1.30
N THR A 19 -7.59 -0.41 -2.17
CA THR A 19 -8.65 0.50 -1.78
C THR A 19 -9.41 1.01 -3.00
N GLY A 20 -10.67 1.42 -2.78
CA GLY A 20 -11.45 2.14 -3.79
C GLY A 20 -11.15 3.65 -3.79
N ASN A 21 -10.45 4.14 -2.78
CA ASN A 21 -10.09 5.56 -2.68
C ASN A 21 -8.71 5.70 -2.04
N LEU A 22 -7.69 5.85 -2.90
CA LEU A 22 -6.30 5.89 -2.45
C LEU A 22 -6.00 7.13 -1.60
N GLU A 23 -6.53 8.29 -1.98
CA GLU A 23 -6.28 9.53 -1.23
C GLU A 23 -6.76 9.42 0.20
N GLU A 24 -7.99 8.93 0.38
CA GLU A 24 -8.55 8.73 1.72
C GLU A 24 -7.74 7.72 2.51
N ARG A 25 -7.34 6.62 1.88
CA ARG A 25 -6.58 5.57 2.55
C ARG A 25 -5.19 6.06 2.96
N LEU A 26 -4.55 6.88 2.12
CA LEU A 26 -3.25 7.46 2.46
C LEU A 26 -3.38 8.39 3.67
N MET A 27 -4.46 9.17 3.74
CA MET A 27 -4.72 10.01 4.90
C MET A 27 -4.86 9.18 6.17
N PHE A 28 -5.55 8.03 6.08
CA PHE A 28 -5.68 7.11 7.20
C PHE A 28 -4.32 6.62 7.70
N HIS A 29 -3.44 6.22 6.79
CA HIS A 29 -2.13 5.69 7.16
C HIS A 29 -1.24 6.76 7.80
N ASN A 30 -1.41 8.01 7.42
CA ASN A 30 -0.63 9.13 7.96
C ASN A 30 -1.26 9.77 9.19
N ASP A 31 -2.50 9.41 9.51
CA ASP A 31 -3.20 9.95 10.67
C ASP A 31 -2.76 9.24 11.94
N GLU A 32 -2.22 10.02 12.88
CA GLU A 32 -1.73 9.49 14.14
C GLU A 32 -2.75 9.60 15.27
N THR A 33 -4.01 9.97 14.96
CA THR A 33 -5.05 10.00 15.98
C THR A 33 -5.39 8.57 16.43
N LEU A 34 -5.64 8.42 17.71
CA LEU A 34 -5.82 7.12 18.33
C LEU A 34 -6.94 6.27 17.70
N GLU A 35 -8.05 6.89 17.39
CA GLU A 35 -9.21 6.18 16.86
C GLU A 35 -8.96 5.56 15.50
N LYS A 36 -8.35 6.30 14.59
CA LYS A 36 -8.11 5.84 13.23
C LYS A 36 -6.95 4.86 13.16
N SER A 37 -5.88 5.12 13.88
CA SER A 37 -4.71 4.28 13.84
C SER A 37 -4.94 2.90 14.45
N ARG A 38 -5.99 2.72 15.24
CA ARG A 38 -6.39 1.45 15.80
C ARG A 38 -6.59 0.38 14.73
N PHE A 39 -7.06 0.78 13.54
CA PHE A 39 -7.33 -0.13 12.42
C PHE A 39 -6.12 -0.35 11.51
N HIS A 40 -5.02 0.37 11.76
CA HIS A 40 -3.82 0.33 10.93
C HIS A 40 -2.57 0.21 11.78
N LYS A 41 -2.55 -0.80 12.67
CA LYS A 41 -1.45 -0.99 13.62
C LYS A 41 -0.08 -1.07 12.96
N THR A 42 -0.01 -1.67 11.78
CA THR A 42 1.25 -1.83 11.06
C THR A 42 1.86 -0.50 10.66
N THR A 43 1.02 0.50 10.38
CA THR A 43 1.48 1.81 9.90
C THR A 43 1.43 2.90 10.97
N TYR A 44 0.92 2.58 12.16
CA TYR A 44 0.76 3.55 13.24
C TYR A 44 2.10 4.09 13.71
N LYS A 45 2.22 5.42 13.73
CA LYS A 45 3.44 6.14 14.15
C LYS A 45 4.69 5.79 13.36
N LYS A 46 4.54 5.14 12.20
CA LYS A 46 5.67 4.83 11.31
C LYS A 46 5.73 5.75 10.09
N GLY A 47 4.76 6.67 9.99
CA GLY A 47 4.72 7.65 8.91
C GLY A 47 5.73 8.77 9.10
N PRO A 48 5.75 9.74 8.19
CA PRO A 48 4.78 9.82 7.08
C PRO A 48 5.02 8.75 6.02
N TRP A 49 3.93 8.35 5.38
CA TRP A 49 3.94 7.38 4.30
C TRP A 49 3.69 8.07 2.96
N LYS A 50 4.36 7.60 1.92
CA LYS A 50 4.12 8.09 0.57
C LYS A 50 3.90 6.92 -0.37
N VAL A 51 3.13 7.14 -1.44
CA VAL A 51 2.88 6.11 -2.44
C VAL A 51 4.11 5.95 -3.30
N CYS A 52 4.69 4.74 -3.33
CA CYS A 52 5.82 4.43 -4.19
C CYS A 52 5.43 3.56 -5.39
N PHE A 53 4.24 2.98 -5.36
CA PHE A 53 3.71 2.17 -6.46
C PHE A 53 2.19 2.12 -6.37
N GLN A 54 1.49 2.14 -7.52
CA GLN A 54 0.05 1.93 -7.56
C GLN A 54 -0.36 1.35 -8.90
N LYS A 55 -1.43 0.55 -8.88
CA LYS A 55 -2.00 -0.02 -10.09
C LYS A 55 -3.51 -0.13 -9.93
N GLU A 56 -4.26 0.23 -10.99
CA GLU A 56 -5.72 0.19 -10.97
C GLU A 56 -6.26 -1.13 -11.52
N PHE A 57 -7.39 -1.55 -10.97
CA PHE A 57 -8.12 -2.74 -11.42
C PHE A 57 -9.61 -2.40 -11.51
N CYS A 58 -10.31 -3.08 -12.43
CA CYS A 58 -11.74 -2.85 -12.64
C CYS A 58 -12.57 -3.41 -11.50
N THR A 59 -12.13 -4.50 -10.87
CA THR A 59 -12.89 -5.15 -9.80
C THR A 59 -12.06 -5.29 -8.53
N ARG A 60 -12.76 -5.39 -7.41
CA ARG A 60 -12.12 -5.60 -6.11
C ARG A 60 -11.41 -6.96 -6.07
N LYS A 61 -12.00 -7.98 -6.68
CA LYS A 61 -11.43 -9.32 -6.72
C LYS A 61 -10.05 -9.31 -7.36
N GLU A 62 -9.92 -8.66 -8.51
CA GLU A 62 -8.63 -8.54 -9.19
C GLU A 62 -7.61 -7.81 -8.35
N ALA A 63 -8.02 -6.71 -7.71
CA ALA A 63 -7.14 -5.94 -6.84
C ALA A 63 -6.64 -6.77 -5.67
N LEU A 64 -7.52 -7.53 -5.02
CA LEU A 64 -7.14 -8.38 -3.90
C LEU A 64 -6.19 -9.50 -4.31
N GLN A 65 -6.38 -10.07 -5.50
CA GLN A 65 -5.49 -11.10 -6.02
C GLN A 65 -4.09 -10.54 -6.25
N PHE A 66 -4.00 -9.36 -6.83
CA PHE A 66 -2.72 -8.70 -7.07
C PHE A 66 -2.04 -8.29 -5.76
N GLU A 67 -2.82 -7.81 -4.80
CA GLU A 67 -2.29 -7.47 -3.48
C GLU A 67 -1.64 -8.70 -2.82
N LYS A 68 -2.32 -9.84 -2.88
CA LYS A 68 -1.77 -11.10 -2.34
C LYS A 68 -0.48 -11.49 -3.06
N TYR A 69 -0.46 -11.36 -4.38
CA TYR A 69 0.73 -11.65 -5.17
C TYR A 69 1.93 -10.79 -4.72
N LEU A 70 1.70 -9.50 -4.51
CA LEU A 70 2.77 -8.58 -4.09
C LEU A 70 3.34 -8.92 -2.71
N LYS A 71 2.60 -9.66 -1.91
CA LYS A 71 3.07 -10.07 -0.58
C LYS A 71 3.86 -11.37 -0.60
N THR A 72 3.94 -12.05 -1.77
CA THR A 72 4.77 -13.24 -1.95
C THR A 72 6.21 -12.82 -2.28
N GLY A 73 7.16 -13.77 -2.16
CA GLY A 73 8.54 -13.50 -2.53
C GLY A 73 8.69 -13.10 -3.99
N ALA A 74 7.97 -13.80 -4.90
CA ALA A 74 7.99 -13.49 -6.32
C ALA A 74 7.41 -12.10 -6.60
N GLY A 75 6.33 -11.75 -5.92
CA GLY A 75 5.70 -10.44 -6.08
C GLY A 75 6.58 -9.31 -5.57
N ARG A 76 7.27 -9.51 -4.46
CA ARG A 76 8.20 -8.52 -3.93
C ARG A 76 9.35 -8.29 -4.88
N ASP A 77 9.86 -9.34 -5.50
CA ASP A 77 10.93 -9.24 -6.48
C ASP A 77 10.45 -8.47 -7.73
N TRP A 78 9.27 -8.81 -8.22
CA TRP A 78 8.65 -8.09 -9.33
C TRP A 78 8.48 -6.61 -9.02
N LEU A 79 7.99 -6.30 -7.81
CA LEU A 79 7.77 -4.92 -7.38
C LEU A 79 9.09 -4.14 -7.33
N GLY A 80 10.14 -4.76 -6.82
CA GLY A 80 11.46 -4.13 -6.79
C GLY A 80 11.94 -3.72 -8.17
N ARG A 81 11.73 -4.60 -9.16
CA ARG A 81 12.09 -4.30 -10.54
C ARG A 81 11.22 -3.18 -11.13
N ALA A 82 9.92 -3.22 -10.88
CA ALA A 82 9.00 -2.19 -11.38
C ALA A 82 9.35 -0.82 -10.83
N ARG A 83 9.72 -0.75 -9.55
CA ARG A 83 10.12 0.50 -8.91
C ARG A 83 11.42 1.06 -9.45
N ARG A 84 12.31 0.20 -9.93
CA ARG A 84 13.57 0.62 -10.54
C ARG A 84 13.45 0.93 -12.04
N GLY A 85 12.25 0.74 -12.61
CA GLY A 85 12.02 0.97 -14.02
C GLY A 85 12.49 -0.16 -14.93
N GLU A 86 12.65 -1.35 -14.39
CA GLU A 86 13.06 -2.55 -15.14
C GLU A 86 11.89 -3.32 -15.69
#